data_36a5df168630458043a90961b600ab70
#
_entry.id   36a5df168630458043a90961b600ab70
#
_cell.length_a   1.000
_cell.length_b   1.000
_cell.length_c   1.000
_cell.angle_alpha   90.00
_cell.angle_beta   90.00
_cell.angle_gamma   90.00
#
_symmetry.space_group_name_H-M   'P 1'
#
loop_
_entity.id
_entity.type
_entity.pdbx_description
1 polymer ?
#
loop_
_entity_poly.entity_id
_entity_poly.type
_entity_poly.pdbx_seq_one_letter_code
_entity_poly.pdbx_strand_id
1 'polypeptide(L)'
;MSLKKKRRRKFNKKIAIKNLLVLLICISLSLITIKTISSSFKKPNENHNTNNVIKPAVSPKVENTNTEVLLSAVGDCTIGTDSKFNYASSLPAMAQNQNNGFAYYFKNVRSILSKDDVTIANLETTFTDSNDKADKQFNFKASSDYAKSLTLGSIEGVNISNNHIYDYKEKGFLDTKNALEKEKVNYFGEGSKWTTKIKGQSFGFLGYRGWSLDKRFLDKLKEDISQLKKTNSVVIINFHWGAENAYYPVAAQKDLAHFAIDNGADIILGHHPHVIEGIEQYKNKIIAYSLGNFCFGGNSNPSDKTTFIFQSNLKFVNNNLTSIGVRVIPCSISSVNYTNDYCPTLLASNAKVNLLSNLNRLSDNAGFEISDKFFYINTKKTSIN
;
A
#
# COMPACT_ATOMS: atom_id res chain seq x y z
N MET A 1 33.74 24.62 -40.79
CA MET A 1 33.59 25.94 -40.10
C MET A 1 32.12 26.33 -40.14
N SER A 2 31.38 26.18 -39.05
CA SER A 2 29.98 26.59 -38.96
C SER A 2 29.79 27.33 -37.62
N LEU A 3 29.43 28.59 -37.75
CA LEU A 3 29.28 29.53 -36.66
C LEU A 3 27.95 29.29 -35.91
N LYS A 4 27.99 28.92 -34.63
CA LYS A 4 26.83 28.84 -33.74
C LYS A 4 26.36 30.25 -33.36
N LYS A 5 25.18 30.68 -33.87
CA LYS A 5 24.50 31.93 -33.43
C LYS A 5 23.95 31.76 -32.01
N LYS A 6 24.48 32.48 -31.02
CA LYS A 6 23.92 32.66 -29.68
C LYS A 6 22.62 33.48 -29.74
N ARG A 7 21.45 32.86 -29.46
CA ARG A 7 20.18 33.59 -29.21
C ARG A 7 20.25 34.33 -27.87
N ARG A 8 20.32 35.67 -27.88
CA ARG A 8 20.10 36.48 -26.67
C ARG A 8 18.62 36.47 -26.30
N ARG A 9 18.27 35.97 -25.09
CA ARG A 9 16.91 36.08 -24.53
C ARG A 9 16.63 37.58 -24.22
N LYS A 10 15.58 38.13 -24.83
CA LYS A 10 15.09 39.47 -24.46
C LYS A 10 14.49 39.44 -23.05
N PHE A 11 15.00 40.22 -22.14
CA PHE A 11 14.53 40.38 -20.77
C PHE A 11 13.18 41.12 -20.78
N ASN A 12 12.12 40.46 -20.29
CA ASN A 12 10.78 41.05 -20.31
C ASN A 12 10.56 41.91 -19.07
N LYS A 13 10.79 43.21 -19.19
CA LYS A 13 10.69 44.23 -18.11
C LYS A 13 9.33 44.20 -17.39
N LYS A 14 8.22 43.86 -18.07
CA LYS A 14 6.88 43.80 -17.45
C LYS A 14 6.76 42.66 -16.42
N ILE A 15 7.40 41.51 -16.66
CA ILE A 15 7.41 40.39 -15.72
C ILE A 15 8.26 40.71 -14.49
N ALA A 16 9.40 41.35 -14.68
CA ALA A 16 10.27 41.78 -13.57
C ALA A 16 9.57 42.80 -12.64
N ILE A 17 8.83 43.75 -13.18
CA ILE A 17 8.07 44.75 -12.40
C ILE A 17 6.92 44.08 -11.63
N LYS A 18 6.21 43.12 -12.24
CA LYS A 18 5.13 42.41 -11.57
C LYS A 18 5.63 41.56 -10.38
N ASN A 19 6.77 40.88 -10.53
CA ASN A 19 7.38 40.12 -9.45
C ASN A 19 7.93 41.00 -8.32
N LEU A 20 8.45 42.18 -8.63
CA LEU A 20 8.89 43.17 -7.62
C LEU A 20 7.73 43.74 -6.81
N LEU A 21 6.56 43.99 -7.44
CA LEU A 21 5.34 44.44 -6.75
C LEU A 21 4.78 43.37 -5.80
N VAL A 22 4.77 42.10 -6.19
CA VAL A 22 4.34 40.98 -5.32
C VAL A 22 5.26 40.86 -4.10
N LEU A 23 6.57 40.98 -4.29
CA LEU A 23 7.55 40.95 -3.19
C LEU A 23 7.35 42.08 -2.17
N LEU A 24 7.08 43.29 -2.63
CA LEU A 24 6.80 44.44 -1.77
C LEU A 24 5.49 44.32 -0.97
N ILE A 25 4.45 43.71 -1.55
CA ILE A 25 3.19 43.42 -0.86
C ILE A 25 3.40 42.37 0.24
N CYS A 26 4.18 41.30 -0.01
CA CYS A 26 4.52 40.30 1.00
C CYS A 26 5.31 40.87 2.17
N ILE A 27 6.26 41.81 1.90
CA ILE A 27 7.04 42.47 2.95
C ILE A 27 6.17 43.42 3.79
N SER A 28 5.22 44.15 3.17
CA SER A 28 4.30 45.02 3.90
C SER A 28 3.34 44.27 4.81
N LEU A 29 2.84 43.08 4.39
CA LEU A 29 2.00 42.20 5.21
C LEU A 29 2.76 41.62 6.40
N SER A 30 4.03 41.27 6.23
CA SER A 30 4.86 40.78 7.35
C SER A 30 5.21 41.87 8.38
N LEU A 31 5.35 43.13 7.98
CA LEU A 31 5.59 44.26 8.89
C LEU A 31 4.32 44.64 9.67
N ILE A 32 3.13 44.46 9.13
CA ILE A 32 1.85 44.69 9.83
C ILE A 32 1.65 43.62 10.95
N THR A 33 1.96 42.36 10.70
CA THR A 33 1.88 41.31 11.70
C THR A 33 2.88 41.51 12.86
N ILE A 34 4.07 42.03 12.61
CA ILE A 34 5.04 42.32 13.66
C ILE A 34 4.59 43.52 14.54
N LYS A 35 3.93 44.54 13.96
CA LYS A 35 3.41 45.68 14.74
C LYS A 35 2.24 45.34 15.66
N THR A 36 1.39 44.40 15.29
CA THR A 36 0.25 43.94 16.13
C THR A 36 0.68 43.08 17.33
N ILE A 37 1.84 42.41 17.23
CA ILE A 37 2.38 41.61 18.36
C ILE A 37 3.11 42.49 19.39
N SER A 38 3.68 43.63 18.98
CA SER A 38 4.46 44.54 19.84
C SER A 38 3.60 45.42 20.75
N SER A 39 2.31 45.60 20.49
CA SER A 39 1.41 46.44 21.28
C SER A 39 0.76 45.79 22.51
N SER A 40 1.02 44.49 22.77
CA SER A 40 0.38 43.70 23.85
C SER A 40 1.25 43.57 25.13
N PHE A 41 2.44 44.15 25.16
CA PHE A 41 3.27 44.15 26.38
C PHE A 41 3.15 45.47 27.13
N LYS A 42 2.12 45.64 27.99
CA LYS A 42 2.09 46.64 29.08
C LYS A 42 2.86 46.13 30.28
N LYS A 43 3.82 46.92 30.77
CA LYS A 43 4.54 46.67 32.04
C LYS A 43 3.58 46.69 33.22
N PRO A 44 3.70 45.77 34.20
CA PRO A 44 2.97 45.88 35.46
C PRO A 44 3.62 46.92 36.37
N ASN A 45 2.76 47.74 37.06
CA ASN A 45 3.14 48.60 38.16
C ASN A 45 3.42 47.73 39.39
N GLU A 46 4.53 48.03 40.07
CA GLU A 46 4.77 47.53 41.43
C GLU A 46 3.87 48.26 42.46
N ASN A 47 3.08 47.52 43.24
CA ASN A 47 2.99 47.73 44.70
C ASN A 47 1.96 46.76 45.32
N HIS A 48 2.38 46.25 46.45
CA HIS A 48 1.72 45.70 47.64
C HIS A 48 1.74 44.19 47.88
N ASN A 49 2.54 43.93 48.93
CA ASN A 49 2.59 42.74 49.77
C ASN A 49 1.23 42.12 50.09
N THR A 50 1.05 40.85 49.73
CA THR A 50 0.24 39.90 50.49
C THR A 50 0.85 38.50 50.31
N ASN A 51 1.18 37.85 51.43
CA ASN A 51 1.64 36.45 51.50
C ASN A 51 0.56 35.50 50.95
N ASN A 52 0.68 35.15 49.64
CA ASN A 52 -0.08 34.06 49.06
C ASN A 52 0.87 32.89 48.81
N VAL A 53 0.67 31.81 49.56
CA VAL A 53 1.27 30.49 49.33
C VAL A 53 0.96 30.08 47.91
N ILE A 54 1.97 30.09 47.01
CA ILE A 54 1.88 29.63 45.64
C ILE A 54 1.74 28.11 45.72
N LYS A 55 0.52 27.58 45.51
CA LYS A 55 0.35 26.17 45.17
C LYS A 55 1.14 25.92 43.88
N PRO A 56 1.97 24.86 43.79
CA PRO A 56 2.66 24.53 42.54
C PRO A 56 1.60 24.33 41.47
N ALA A 57 1.76 25.04 40.35
CA ALA A 57 0.94 24.87 39.17
C ALA A 57 1.04 23.40 38.73
N VAL A 58 -0.07 22.69 38.82
CA VAL A 58 -0.16 21.32 38.27
C VAL A 58 0.04 21.47 36.76
N SER A 59 1.18 21.03 36.30
CA SER A 59 1.41 20.93 34.82
C SER A 59 0.24 20.18 34.21
N PRO A 60 -0.35 20.66 33.09
CA PRO A 60 -1.44 19.95 32.44
C PRO A 60 -0.96 18.55 32.10
N LYS A 61 -1.70 17.55 32.62
CA LYS A 61 -1.46 16.14 32.30
C LYS A 61 -1.63 16.00 30.76
N VAL A 62 -0.53 15.80 30.07
CA VAL A 62 -0.56 15.54 28.62
C VAL A 62 -1.34 14.24 28.44
N GLU A 63 -2.58 14.33 27.97
CA GLU A 63 -3.35 13.13 27.64
C GLU A 63 -2.72 12.46 26.42
N ASN A 64 -2.41 11.18 26.57
CA ASN A 64 -1.91 10.39 25.45
C ASN A 64 -3.01 10.22 24.40
N THR A 65 -2.73 10.60 23.16
CA THR A 65 -3.62 10.32 22.05
C THR A 65 -3.41 8.89 21.57
N ASN A 66 -4.47 8.09 21.62
CA ASN A 66 -4.47 6.72 21.11
C ASN A 66 -5.20 6.68 19.75
N THR A 67 -4.58 6.06 18.75
CA THR A 67 -5.17 5.88 17.41
C THR A 67 -4.98 4.44 16.97
N GLU A 68 -6.00 3.87 16.36
CA GLU A 68 -5.93 2.55 15.71
C GLU A 68 -6.27 2.69 14.23
N VAL A 69 -5.43 2.09 13.38
CA VAL A 69 -5.63 2.04 11.92
C VAL A 69 -5.71 0.58 11.51
N LEU A 70 -6.80 0.21 10.86
CA LEU A 70 -7.01 -1.11 10.30
C LEU A 70 -6.65 -1.09 8.81
N LEU A 71 -5.59 -1.82 8.46
CA LEU A 71 -5.14 -2.04 7.09
C LEU A 71 -5.52 -3.45 6.65
N SER A 72 -6.08 -3.58 5.45
CA SER A 72 -6.23 -4.87 4.75
C SER A 72 -5.28 -4.94 3.56
N ALA A 73 -4.81 -6.14 3.26
CA ALA A 73 -4.09 -6.46 2.03
C ALA A 73 -4.62 -7.76 1.43
N VAL A 74 -4.74 -7.77 0.11
CA VAL A 74 -5.19 -8.92 -0.66
C VAL A 74 -4.15 -9.29 -1.71
N GLY A 75 -4.19 -10.53 -2.18
CA GLY A 75 -3.23 -11.09 -3.12
C GLY A 75 -3.35 -10.56 -4.55
N ASP A 76 -2.93 -11.39 -5.52
CA ASP A 76 -2.81 -11.03 -6.91
C ASP A 76 -4.19 -10.79 -7.55
N CYS A 77 -4.41 -9.57 -8.01
CA CYS A 77 -5.59 -9.14 -8.73
C CYS A 77 -5.25 -9.00 -10.21
N THR A 78 -5.35 -10.11 -10.95
CA THR A 78 -5.23 -10.14 -12.41
C THR A 78 -6.60 -9.87 -13.03
N ILE A 79 -7.05 -8.59 -12.92
CA ILE A 79 -8.37 -8.15 -13.41
C ILE A 79 -8.29 -7.95 -14.92
N GLY A 80 -8.26 -9.06 -15.64
CA GLY A 80 -8.06 -9.09 -17.10
C GLY A 80 -8.09 -10.50 -17.64
N THR A 81 -7.69 -10.66 -18.90
CA THR A 81 -7.53 -11.95 -19.55
C THR A 81 -6.46 -11.87 -20.63
N ASP A 82 -5.91 -13.02 -21.04
CA ASP A 82 -5.06 -13.13 -22.22
C ASP A 82 -5.93 -13.46 -23.46
N SER A 83 -5.55 -12.92 -24.61
CA SER A 83 -6.22 -13.19 -25.90
C SER A 83 -6.16 -14.67 -26.35
N LYS A 84 -5.31 -15.48 -25.74
CA LYS A 84 -5.22 -16.94 -25.98
C LYS A 84 -6.29 -17.72 -25.19
N PHE A 85 -6.93 -17.12 -24.19
CA PHE A 85 -7.94 -17.78 -23.39
C PHE A 85 -9.31 -17.71 -24.07
N ASN A 86 -10.18 -18.65 -23.72
CA ASN A 86 -11.57 -18.59 -24.15
C ASN A 86 -12.27 -17.41 -23.46
N TYR A 87 -12.62 -16.39 -24.26
CA TYR A 87 -13.24 -15.17 -23.74
C TYR A 87 -14.53 -15.44 -22.97
N ALA A 88 -15.38 -16.37 -23.44
CA ALA A 88 -16.67 -16.64 -22.80
C ALA A 88 -16.57 -17.14 -21.34
N SER A 89 -15.43 -17.76 -20.97
CA SER A 89 -15.13 -18.17 -19.61
C SER A 89 -14.14 -17.25 -18.88
N SER A 90 -13.82 -16.08 -19.43
CA SER A 90 -12.84 -15.17 -18.89
C SER A 90 -13.44 -14.24 -17.82
N LEU A 91 -12.57 -13.65 -17.01
CA LEU A 91 -12.97 -12.65 -16.01
C LEU A 91 -13.75 -11.47 -16.65
N PRO A 92 -13.31 -10.85 -17.77
CA PRO A 92 -14.09 -9.79 -18.40
C PRO A 92 -15.50 -10.22 -18.85
N ALA A 93 -15.63 -11.41 -19.43
CA ALA A 93 -16.95 -11.92 -19.84
C ALA A 93 -17.88 -12.14 -18.63
N MET A 94 -17.32 -12.58 -17.49
CA MET A 94 -18.11 -12.79 -16.28
C MET A 94 -18.77 -11.49 -15.81
N ALA A 95 -18.05 -10.36 -15.79
CA ALA A 95 -18.63 -9.08 -15.38
C ALA A 95 -19.74 -8.61 -16.32
N GLN A 96 -19.56 -8.80 -17.62
CA GLN A 96 -20.55 -8.43 -18.62
C GLN A 96 -21.86 -9.21 -18.46
N ASN A 97 -21.78 -10.45 -18.00
CA ASN A 97 -22.91 -11.35 -17.79
C ASN A 97 -23.59 -11.17 -16.43
N GLN A 98 -23.07 -10.31 -15.55
CA GLN A 98 -23.61 -10.12 -14.20
C GLN A 98 -24.37 -8.78 -14.10
N ASN A 99 -25.52 -8.79 -13.44
CA ASN A 99 -26.30 -7.57 -13.18
C ASN A 99 -25.54 -6.51 -12.39
N ASN A 100 -24.55 -6.92 -11.59
CA ASN A 100 -23.73 -6.02 -10.77
C ASN A 100 -22.51 -5.46 -11.51
N GLY A 101 -22.26 -5.85 -12.77
CA GLY A 101 -21.12 -5.37 -13.56
C GLY A 101 -19.79 -5.49 -12.80
N PHE A 102 -19.04 -4.40 -12.73
CA PHE A 102 -17.73 -4.37 -12.06
C PHE A 102 -17.77 -4.62 -10.54
N ALA A 103 -18.90 -4.40 -9.87
CA ALA A 103 -19.05 -4.69 -8.45
C ALA A 103 -19.07 -6.20 -8.14
N TYR A 104 -19.25 -7.04 -9.15
CA TYR A 104 -19.29 -8.49 -9.02
C TYR A 104 -18.06 -9.07 -8.35
N TYR A 105 -16.88 -8.62 -8.75
CA TYR A 105 -15.60 -9.23 -8.38
C TYR A 105 -15.30 -9.24 -6.87
N PHE A 106 -15.77 -8.25 -6.14
CA PHE A 106 -15.49 -8.14 -4.70
C PHE A 106 -16.73 -8.23 -3.83
N LYS A 107 -17.91 -8.56 -4.40
CA LYS A 107 -19.20 -8.53 -3.69
C LYS A 107 -19.22 -9.36 -2.41
N ASN A 108 -18.56 -10.53 -2.39
CA ASN A 108 -18.58 -11.45 -1.27
C ASN A 108 -17.55 -11.12 -0.17
N VAL A 109 -16.61 -10.20 -0.43
CA VAL A 109 -15.58 -9.75 0.52
C VAL A 109 -15.71 -8.27 0.86
N ARG A 110 -16.49 -7.50 0.09
CA ARG A 110 -16.65 -6.06 0.28
C ARG A 110 -17.10 -5.68 1.70
N SER A 111 -17.93 -6.50 2.33
CA SER A 111 -18.39 -6.28 3.72
C SER A 111 -17.26 -6.31 4.75
N ILE A 112 -16.10 -6.88 4.43
CA ILE A 112 -14.88 -6.86 5.22
C ILE A 112 -14.04 -5.64 4.83
N LEU A 113 -13.73 -5.49 3.52
CA LEU A 113 -12.84 -4.45 3.01
C LEU A 113 -13.39 -3.03 3.24
N SER A 114 -14.73 -2.84 3.21
CA SER A 114 -15.35 -1.53 3.49
C SER A 114 -15.39 -1.14 4.98
N LYS A 115 -14.90 -1.98 5.88
CA LYS A 115 -14.85 -1.70 7.33
C LYS A 115 -13.45 -1.39 7.84
N ASP A 116 -12.45 -1.53 7.00
CA ASP A 116 -11.10 -1.09 7.33
C ASP A 116 -10.90 0.40 6.99
N ASP A 117 -9.69 0.86 7.22
CA ASP A 117 -9.31 2.25 6.94
C ASP A 117 -8.55 2.38 5.61
N VAL A 118 -8.01 1.28 5.12
CA VAL A 118 -7.31 1.18 3.83
C VAL A 118 -7.14 -0.28 3.42
N THR A 119 -7.49 -0.59 2.18
CA THR A 119 -7.16 -1.87 1.53
C THR A 119 -6.17 -1.65 0.40
N ILE A 120 -5.15 -2.52 0.33
CA ILE A 120 -4.19 -2.58 -0.78
C ILE A 120 -4.20 -3.95 -1.46
N ALA A 121 -3.87 -3.97 -2.76
CA ALA A 121 -3.80 -5.19 -3.58
C ALA A 121 -2.57 -5.15 -4.51
N ASN A 122 -2.21 -6.30 -5.10
CA ASN A 122 -1.28 -6.33 -6.23
C ASN A 122 -2.08 -6.35 -7.54
N LEU A 123 -2.00 -5.29 -8.35
CA LEU A 123 -2.66 -5.22 -9.65
C LEU A 123 -1.76 -5.83 -10.72
N GLU A 124 -1.95 -7.12 -10.98
CA GLU A 124 -1.12 -7.92 -11.88
C GLU A 124 -1.71 -8.02 -13.29
N THR A 125 -2.02 -6.87 -13.87
CA THR A 125 -2.61 -6.75 -15.22
C THR A 125 -2.37 -5.34 -15.76
N THR A 126 -2.70 -5.12 -17.04
CA THR A 126 -2.79 -3.78 -17.64
C THR A 126 -4.23 -3.41 -17.91
N PHE A 127 -4.60 -2.17 -17.62
CA PHE A 127 -5.87 -1.56 -18.03
C PHE A 127 -5.64 -0.74 -19.30
N THR A 128 -5.88 -1.33 -20.47
CA THR A 128 -5.60 -0.67 -21.76
C THR A 128 -6.43 -1.26 -22.90
N ASP A 129 -6.73 -0.46 -23.89
CA ASP A 129 -7.31 -0.90 -25.17
C ASP A 129 -6.24 -1.18 -26.22
N SER A 130 -4.96 -0.96 -25.92
CA SER A 130 -3.84 -1.26 -26.83
C SER A 130 -3.82 -2.74 -27.22
N ASN A 131 -3.43 -3.02 -28.45
CA ASN A 131 -3.16 -4.36 -28.96
C ASN A 131 -1.66 -4.62 -29.17
N ASP A 132 -0.80 -3.62 -28.92
CA ASP A 132 0.65 -3.74 -29.00
C ASP A 132 1.19 -4.38 -27.73
N LYS A 133 1.30 -5.72 -27.76
CA LYS A 133 1.70 -6.52 -26.61
C LYS A 133 3.19 -6.89 -26.64
N ALA A 134 3.72 -7.19 -25.47
CA ALA A 134 5.06 -7.73 -25.30
C ALA A 134 5.13 -9.18 -25.86
N ASP A 135 6.30 -9.60 -26.27
CA ASP A 135 6.56 -10.99 -26.66
C ASP A 135 6.77 -11.85 -25.41
N LYS A 136 5.65 -12.37 -24.88
CA LYS A 136 5.57 -13.18 -23.67
C LYS A 136 4.58 -14.33 -23.84
N GLN A 137 4.70 -15.32 -22.97
CA GLN A 137 3.79 -16.45 -22.92
C GLN A 137 2.35 -15.99 -22.67
N PHE A 138 2.14 -15.13 -21.69
CA PHE A 138 0.83 -14.56 -21.33
C PHE A 138 0.92 -13.03 -21.27
N ASN A 139 -0.14 -12.36 -21.73
CA ASN A 139 -0.30 -10.91 -21.70
C ASN A 139 -1.70 -10.56 -21.21
N PHE A 140 -1.83 -10.10 -19.97
CA PHE A 140 -3.13 -9.81 -19.36
C PHE A 140 -3.55 -8.36 -19.57
N LYS A 141 -4.78 -8.18 -20.01
CA LYS A 141 -5.42 -6.87 -20.04
C LYS A 141 -6.93 -6.93 -19.80
N ALA A 142 -7.47 -5.78 -19.40
CA ALA A 142 -8.88 -5.41 -19.53
C ALA A 142 -8.97 -3.97 -20.02
N SER A 143 -10.15 -3.50 -20.45
CA SER A 143 -10.34 -2.09 -20.77
C SER A 143 -10.14 -1.22 -19.50
N SER A 144 -9.86 0.08 -19.70
CA SER A 144 -9.60 1.02 -18.60
C SER A 144 -10.76 1.12 -17.60
N ASP A 145 -11.99 0.83 -18.03
CA ASP A 145 -13.17 0.89 -17.15
C ASP A 145 -13.15 -0.18 -16.03
N TYR A 146 -12.33 -1.24 -16.18
CA TYR A 146 -12.20 -2.27 -15.13
C TYR A 146 -11.51 -1.76 -13.87
N ALA A 147 -10.80 -0.63 -13.91
CA ALA A 147 -10.28 0.02 -12.71
C ALA A 147 -11.38 0.36 -11.70
N LYS A 148 -12.63 0.61 -12.16
CA LYS A 148 -13.79 0.85 -11.33
C LYS A 148 -14.12 -0.30 -10.38
N SER A 149 -13.74 -1.55 -10.73
CA SER A 149 -13.95 -2.69 -9.84
C SER A 149 -13.19 -2.56 -8.52
N LEU A 150 -12.02 -1.92 -8.52
CA LEU A 150 -11.22 -1.68 -7.32
C LEU A 150 -11.96 -0.75 -6.35
N THR A 151 -12.46 0.39 -6.83
CA THR A 151 -13.23 1.35 -6.02
C THR A 151 -14.52 0.73 -5.49
N LEU A 152 -15.25 -0.02 -6.34
CA LEU A 152 -16.44 -0.74 -5.92
C LEU A 152 -16.14 -1.86 -4.92
N GLY A 153 -14.90 -2.38 -4.92
CA GLY A 153 -14.39 -3.37 -3.99
C GLY A 153 -13.89 -2.80 -2.68
N SER A 154 -13.82 -1.47 -2.51
CA SER A 154 -13.15 -0.78 -1.40
C SER A 154 -11.65 -1.10 -1.37
N ILE A 155 -10.95 -0.89 -2.50
CA ILE A 155 -9.50 -0.97 -2.63
C ILE A 155 -8.97 0.42 -2.93
N GLU A 156 -8.22 1.02 -2.01
CA GLU A 156 -7.74 2.39 -2.06
C GLU A 156 -6.40 2.52 -2.75
N GLY A 157 -5.59 1.44 -2.78
CA GLY A 157 -4.26 1.48 -3.37
C GLY A 157 -3.81 0.15 -3.96
N VAL A 158 -3.00 0.21 -5.00
CA VAL A 158 -2.47 -0.99 -5.65
C VAL A 158 -0.97 -0.91 -5.89
N ASN A 159 -0.28 -2.05 -5.67
CA ASN A 159 1.05 -2.28 -6.19
C ASN A 159 0.96 -2.52 -7.70
N ILE A 160 1.76 -1.79 -8.48
CA ILE A 160 1.89 -1.97 -9.93
C ILE A 160 3.28 -2.51 -10.32
N SER A 161 4.10 -2.92 -9.36
CA SER A 161 5.44 -3.47 -9.65
C SER A 161 5.40 -4.98 -9.71
N ASN A 162 5.12 -5.52 -10.90
CA ASN A 162 5.02 -6.95 -11.17
C ASN A 162 5.43 -7.29 -12.61
N ASN A 163 5.43 -8.57 -12.97
CA ASN A 163 5.83 -9.04 -14.29
C ASN A 163 4.79 -8.75 -15.40
N HIS A 164 3.54 -8.39 -15.07
CA HIS A 164 2.46 -8.17 -16.01
C HIS A 164 2.12 -6.70 -16.29
N ILE A 165 2.71 -5.75 -15.55
CA ILE A 165 2.37 -4.33 -15.73
C ILE A 165 2.79 -3.75 -17.08
N TYR A 166 3.77 -4.37 -17.75
CA TYR A 166 4.23 -4.01 -19.10
C TYR A 166 3.81 -5.00 -20.18
N ASP A 167 2.78 -5.79 -19.96
CA ASP A 167 2.27 -6.75 -20.95
C ASP A 167 1.86 -6.08 -22.26
N TYR A 168 1.43 -4.83 -22.18
CA TYR A 168 1.12 -3.97 -23.33
C TYR A 168 2.07 -2.77 -23.41
N LYS A 169 3.35 -3.03 -23.11
CA LYS A 169 4.48 -2.09 -23.18
C LYS A 169 4.22 -0.80 -22.41
N GLU A 170 4.94 0.25 -22.75
CA GLU A 170 4.82 1.56 -22.09
C GLU A 170 3.41 2.15 -22.20
N LYS A 171 2.75 1.96 -23.37
CA LYS A 171 1.38 2.44 -23.53
C LYS A 171 0.41 1.78 -22.56
N GLY A 172 0.47 0.46 -22.37
CA GLY A 172 -0.36 -0.26 -21.41
C GLY A 172 -0.11 0.19 -19.97
N PHE A 173 1.15 0.42 -19.61
CA PHE A 173 1.55 0.96 -18.32
C PHE A 173 0.96 2.35 -18.07
N LEU A 174 1.10 3.27 -19.01
CA LEU A 174 0.56 4.63 -18.89
C LEU A 174 -0.97 4.65 -18.86
N ASP A 175 -1.63 3.87 -19.71
CA ASP A 175 -3.09 3.72 -19.73
C ASP A 175 -3.59 3.20 -18.37
N THR A 176 -2.89 2.22 -17.78
CA THR A 176 -3.23 1.68 -16.44
C THR A 176 -3.16 2.76 -15.36
N LYS A 177 -2.10 3.57 -15.34
CA LYS A 177 -1.98 4.68 -14.39
C LYS A 177 -3.11 5.69 -14.56
N ASN A 178 -3.41 6.09 -15.80
CA ASN A 178 -4.51 7.00 -16.10
C ASN A 178 -5.87 6.44 -15.65
N ALA A 179 -6.11 5.13 -15.84
CA ALA A 179 -7.33 4.47 -15.39
C ALA A 179 -7.46 4.47 -13.86
N LEU A 180 -6.37 4.20 -13.14
CA LEU A 180 -6.34 4.25 -11.68
C LEU A 180 -6.57 5.68 -11.16
N GLU A 181 -5.94 6.69 -11.75
CA GLU A 181 -6.11 8.10 -11.40
C GLU A 181 -7.57 8.57 -11.63
N LYS A 182 -8.19 8.19 -12.75
CA LYS A 182 -9.60 8.47 -13.07
C LYS A 182 -10.54 7.92 -11.99
N GLU A 183 -10.29 6.71 -11.52
CA GLU A 183 -11.10 6.04 -10.48
C GLU A 183 -10.63 6.39 -9.05
N LYS A 184 -9.63 7.28 -8.89
CA LYS A 184 -9.06 7.71 -7.61
C LYS A 184 -8.47 6.56 -6.78
N VAL A 185 -7.97 5.53 -7.45
CA VAL A 185 -7.20 4.47 -6.84
C VAL A 185 -5.73 4.88 -6.84
N ASN A 186 -5.11 4.88 -5.66
CA ASN A 186 -3.70 5.18 -5.54
C ASN A 186 -2.86 4.01 -6.06
N TYR A 187 -1.64 4.30 -6.49
CA TYR A 187 -0.71 3.26 -6.91
C TYR A 187 0.72 3.53 -6.41
N PHE A 188 1.48 2.46 -6.27
CA PHE A 188 2.89 2.48 -5.91
C PHE A 188 3.61 1.33 -6.60
N GLY A 189 4.92 1.46 -6.76
CA GLY A 189 5.73 0.54 -7.56
C GLY A 189 6.19 1.17 -8.88
N GLU A 190 7.13 0.53 -9.58
CA GLU A 190 7.76 1.05 -10.81
C GLU A 190 8.23 2.51 -10.64
N GLY A 191 8.89 2.80 -9.52
CA GLY A 191 9.37 4.14 -9.18
C GLY A 191 8.35 5.08 -8.53
N SER A 192 7.06 4.77 -8.56
CA SER A 192 6.02 5.53 -7.85
C SER A 192 6.01 5.16 -6.36
N LYS A 193 5.79 6.15 -5.50
CA LYS A 193 5.60 6.00 -4.05
C LYS A 193 4.24 6.56 -3.68
N TRP A 194 3.50 5.86 -2.84
CA TRP A 194 2.27 6.39 -2.28
C TRP A 194 2.48 6.79 -0.83
N THR A 195 2.17 8.03 -0.48
CA THR A 195 2.16 8.51 0.90
C THR A 195 0.81 9.09 1.23
N THR A 196 0.29 8.77 2.41
CA THR A 196 -1.03 9.24 2.83
C THR A 196 -1.12 9.36 4.34
N LYS A 197 -2.15 10.07 4.81
CA LYS A 197 -2.52 10.09 6.23
C LYS A 197 -3.84 9.35 6.44
N ILE A 198 -3.82 8.40 7.36
CA ILE A 198 -4.98 7.62 7.76
C ILE A 198 -5.21 7.87 9.25
N LYS A 199 -6.34 8.45 9.61
CA LYS A 199 -6.64 8.90 10.99
C LYS A 199 -5.51 9.72 11.62
N GLY A 200 -4.88 10.59 10.82
CA GLY A 200 -3.77 11.44 11.24
C GLY A 200 -2.39 10.79 11.24
N GLN A 201 -2.29 9.46 11.13
CA GLN A 201 -1.02 8.73 11.06
C GLN A 201 -0.48 8.69 9.63
N SER A 202 0.83 8.88 9.46
CA SER A 202 1.47 8.95 8.13
C SER A 202 1.95 7.56 7.68
N PHE A 203 1.56 7.18 6.47
CA PHE A 203 1.91 5.89 5.84
C PHE A 203 2.68 6.12 4.54
N GLY A 204 3.68 5.28 4.29
CA GLY A 204 4.40 5.20 3.03
C GLY A 204 4.33 3.78 2.45
N PHE A 205 4.00 3.68 1.16
CA PHE A 205 3.90 2.42 0.44
C PHE A 205 4.92 2.38 -0.69
N LEU A 206 5.62 1.25 -0.80
CA LEU A 206 6.60 0.95 -1.84
C LEU A 206 6.26 -0.37 -2.52
N GLY A 207 6.61 -0.50 -3.80
CA GLY A 207 6.44 -1.73 -4.56
C GLY A 207 7.67 -2.04 -5.41
N TYR A 208 8.08 -3.31 -5.42
CA TYR A 208 9.25 -3.77 -6.17
C TYR A 208 9.05 -5.15 -6.75
N ARG A 209 9.69 -5.40 -7.90
CA ARG A 209 9.99 -6.76 -8.36
C ARG A 209 11.23 -7.25 -7.63
N GLY A 210 11.09 -8.31 -6.82
CA GLY A 210 12.11 -8.77 -5.88
C GLY A 210 12.89 -9.99 -6.37
N TRP A 211 13.35 -10.00 -7.64
CA TRP A 211 14.12 -11.12 -8.19
C TRP A 211 15.62 -10.94 -8.13
N SER A 212 16.11 -9.75 -7.79
CA SER A 212 17.54 -9.45 -7.69
C SER A 212 17.91 -9.01 -6.28
N LEU A 213 19.08 -9.46 -5.82
CA LEU A 213 19.75 -8.99 -4.61
C LEU A 213 21.02 -8.21 -4.96
N ASP A 214 21.14 -7.70 -6.21
CA ASP A 214 22.29 -6.92 -6.58
C ASP A 214 22.43 -5.62 -5.76
N LYS A 215 23.66 -5.15 -5.63
CA LYS A 215 23.97 -3.99 -4.78
C LYS A 215 23.17 -2.75 -5.18
N ARG A 216 22.96 -2.50 -6.47
CA ARG A 216 22.26 -1.31 -6.97
C ARG A 216 20.79 -1.32 -6.53
N PHE A 217 20.15 -2.48 -6.62
CA PHE A 217 18.77 -2.66 -6.17
C PHE A 217 18.65 -2.48 -4.65
N LEU A 218 19.54 -3.12 -3.87
CA LEU A 218 19.53 -3.01 -2.42
C LEU A 218 19.84 -1.59 -1.93
N ASP A 219 20.79 -0.88 -2.55
CA ASP A 219 21.07 0.52 -2.23
C ASP A 219 19.85 1.40 -2.50
N LYS A 220 19.15 1.20 -3.64
CA LYS A 220 17.93 1.92 -3.98
C LYS A 220 16.78 1.65 -3.00
N LEU A 221 16.56 0.39 -2.65
CA LEU A 221 15.55 -0.01 -1.66
C LEU A 221 15.81 0.64 -0.30
N LYS A 222 17.06 0.58 0.18
CA LYS A 222 17.48 1.22 1.43
C LYS A 222 17.25 2.74 1.41
N GLU A 223 17.63 3.41 0.32
CA GLU A 223 17.42 4.84 0.16
C GLU A 223 15.92 5.20 0.22
N ASP A 224 15.07 4.47 -0.52
CA ASP A 224 13.63 4.73 -0.56
C ASP A 224 12.96 4.52 0.80
N ILE A 225 13.32 3.45 1.52
CA ILE A 225 12.85 3.21 2.88
C ILE A 225 13.29 4.36 3.79
N SER A 226 14.57 4.73 3.76
CA SER A 226 15.12 5.82 4.58
C SER A 226 14.42 7.15 4.31
N GLN A 227 14.13 7.47 3.05
CA GLN A 227 13.39 8.68 2.68
C GLN A 227 11.98 8.68 3.27
N LEU A 228 11.23 7.56 3.13
CA LEU A 228 9.87 7.46 3.67
C LEU A 228 9.85 7.49 5.19
N LYS A 229 10.80 6.84 5.88
CA LYS A 229 10.87 6.84 7.36
C LYS A 229 11.11 8.22 7.96
N LYS A 230 11.64 9.18 7.20
CA LYS A 230 11.78 10.57 7.68
C LYS A 230 10.44 11.27 7.89
N THR A 231 9.41 10.90 7.16
CA THR A 231 8.12 11.59 7.13
C THR A 231 6.92 10.71 7.44
N ASN A 232 7.11 9.38 7.51
CA ASN A 232 6.03 8.43 7.72
C ASN A 232 6.28 7.56 8.96
N SER A 233 5.23 7.38 9.77
CA SER A 233 5.26 6.52 10.96
C SER A 233 5.35 5.04 10.59
N VAL A 234 4.75 4.65 9.46
CA VAL A 234 4.71 3.27 8.97
C VAL A 234 5.17 3.22 7.52
N VAL A 235 6.04 2.27 7.20
CA VAL A 235 6.47 1.96 5.83
C VAL A 235 6.10 0.51 5.50
N ILE A 236 5.29 0.34 4.46
CA ILE A 236 4.80 -0.95 3.96
C ILE A 236 5.40 -1.20 2.59
N ILE A 237 5.92 -2.41 2.37
CA ILE A 237 6.54 -2.78 1.10
C ILE A 237 5.83 -4.00 0.52
N ASN A 238 5.42 -3.89 -0.73
CA ASN A 238 4.94 -5.02 -1.52
C ASN A 238 6.07 -5.51 -2.43
N PHE A 239 6.38 -6.79 -2.33
CA PHE A 239 7.30 -7.46 -3.24
C PHE A 239 6.55 -8.43 -4.15
N HIS A 240 6.83 -8.36 -5.45
CA HIS A 240 6.43 -9.37 -6.41
C HIS A 240 7.66 -10.21 -6.75
N TRP A 241 7.74 -11.44 -6.18
CA TRP A 241 8.97 -12.23 -6.05
C TRP A 241 8.74 -13.74 -5.98
N GLY A 242 9.82 -14.51 -5.80
CA GLY A 242 9.76 -15.94 -5.56
C GLY A 242 9.54 -16.75 -6.84
N ALA A 243 8.94 -17.91 -6.70
CA ALA A 243 8.66 -18.85 -7.78
C ALA A 243 7.18 -19.26 -7.79
N GLU A 244 6.59 -19.32 -8.98
CA GLU A 244 5.19 -19.76 -9.14
C GLU A 244 4.99 -21.15 -8.57
N ASN A 245 3.86 -21.33 -7.87
CA ASN A 245 3.43 -22.58 -7.22
C ASN A 245 4.35 -23.09 -6.10
N ALA A 246 5.30 -22.30 -5.60
CA ALA A 246 6.11 -22.61 -4.44
C ALA A 246 5.35 -22.23 -3.16
N TYR A 247 5.10 -23.21 -2.28
CA TYR A 247 4.42 -22.98 -1.00
C TYR A 247 5.36 -22.48 0.11
N TYR A 248 6.66 -22.55 -0.11
CA TYR A 248 7.68 -22.10 0.84
C TYR A 248 8.54 -21.01 0.19
N PRO A 249 8.82 -19.93 0.90
CA PRO A 249 9.62 -18.84 0.37
C PRO A 249 11.06 -19.31 0.10
N VAL A 250 11.59 -18.95 -1.08
CA VAL A 250 13.00 -19.20 -1.41
C VAL A 250 13.91 -18.28 -0.59
N ALA A 251 15.19 -18.63 -0.47
CA ALA A 251 16.17 -17.89 0.33
C ALA A 251 16.19 -16.38 -0.05
N ALA A 252 16.14 -16.05 -1.34
CA ALA A 252 16.15 -14.67 -1.81
C ALA A 252 14.95 -13.84 -1.30
N GLN A 253 13.77 -14.43 -1.13
CA GLN A 253 12.61 -13.75 -0.54
C GLN A 253 12.89 -13.42 0.94
N LYS A 254 13.44 -14.37 1.70
CA LYS A 254 13.79 -14.18 3.13
C LYS A 254 14.85 -13.10 3.29
N ASP A 255 15.94 -13.20 2.53
CA ASP A 255 17.05 -12.24 2.59
C ASP A 255 16.58 -10.81 2.26
N LEU A 256 15.75 -10.66 1.24
CA LEU A 256 15.21 -9.36 0.84
C LEU A 256 14.22 -8.79 1.85
N ALA A 257 13.34 -9.62 2.41
CA ALA A 257 12.41 -9.22 3.45
C ALA A 257 13.14 -8.75 4.71
N HIS A 258 14.11 -9.53 5.16
CA HIS A 258 14.93 -9.19 6.33
C HIS A 258 15.72 -7.90 6.08
N PHE A 259 16.36 -7.77 4.91
CA PHE A 259 17.04 -6.53 4.53
C PHE A 259 16.12 -5.32 4.57
N ALA A 260 14.90 -5.41 4.05
CA ALA A 260 13.95 -4.31 4.05
C ALA A 260 13.55 -3.91 5.48
N ILE A 261 13.27 -4.88 6.36
CA ILE A 261 12.94 -4.62 7.77
C ILE A 261 14.13 -4.03 8.51
N ASP A 262 15.34 -4.52 8.27
CA ASP A 262 16.56 -4.00 8.89
C ASP A 262 16.86 -2.54 8.50
N ASN A 263 16.35 -2.11 7.35
CA ASN A 263 16.43 -0.72 6.91
C ASN A 263 15.21 0.15 7.24
N GLY A 264 14.22 -0.40 7.98
CA GLY A 264 13.13 0.38 8.57
C GLY A 264 11.72 0.11 8.04
N ALA A 265 11.51 -0.90 7.19
CA ALA A 265 10.17 -1.34 6.82
C ALA A 265 9.43 -1.91 8.04
N ASP A 266 8.12 -1.74 8.10
CA ASP A 266 7.28 -2.19 9.19
C ASP A 266 6.46 -3.43 8.84
N ILE A 267 6.01 -3.55 7.59
CA ILE A 267 5.24 -4.68 7.07
C ILE A 267 5.73 -5.00 5.66
N ILE A 268 5.95 -6.28 5.39
CA ILE A 268 6.27 -6.80 4.06
C ILE A 268 5.12 -7.70 3.59
N LEU A 269 4.68 -7.47 2.35
CA LEU A 269 3.61 -8.22 1.69
C LEU A 269 4.13 -8.77 0.37
N GLY A 270 4.03 -10.07 0.20
CA GLY A 270 4.54 -10.78 -0.97
C GLY A 270 3.45 -11.24 -1.94
N HIS A 271 3.82 -11.31 -3.22
CA HIS A 271 2.99 -11.63 -4.37
C HIS A 271 3.79 -12.43 -5.40
N HIS A 272 3.15 -13.01 -6.42
CA HIS A 272 3.71 -13.79 -7.51
C HIS A 272 3.67 -15.31 -7.37
N PRO A 273 3.89 -15.96 -6.22
CA PRO A 273 3.82 -17.43 -6.18
C PRO A 273 2.46 -18.00 -6.60
N HIS A 274 1.39 -17.21 -6.65
CA HIS A 274 0.02 -17.59 -6.99
C HIS A 274 -0.59 -18.65 -6.05
N VAL A 275 0.14 -18.99 -5.00
CA VAL A 275 -0.26 -19.80 -3.85
C VAL A 275 0.10 -19.06 -2.57
N ILE A 276 -0.55 -19.39 -1.46
CA ILE A 276 -0.21 -18.79 -0.17
C ILE A 276 1.14 -19.34 0.33
N GLU A 277 2.00 -18.44 0.83
CA GLU A 277 3.19 -18.79 1.60
C GLU A 277 3.05 -18.34 3.05
N GLY A 278 3.97 -18.75 3.90
CA GLY A 278 3.94 -18.51 5.33
C GLY A 278 4.03 -17.04 5.74
N ILE A 279 3.72 -16.78 7.00
CA ILE A 279 3.90 -15.50 7.68
C ILE A 279 5.05 -15.64 8.68
N GLU A 280 5.91 -14.64 8.76
CA GLU A 280 7.04 -14.59 9.69
C GLU A 280 6.97 -13.34 10.54
N GLN A 281 7.30 -13.47 11.83
CA GLN A 281 7.64 -12.35 12.69
C GLN A 281 9.16 -12.18 12.73
N TYR A 282 9.66 -11.06 12.19
CA TYR A 282 11.07 -10.72 12.23
C TYR A 282 11.29 -9.36 12.89
N LYS A 283 12.10 -9.30 13.95
CA LYS A 283 12.41 -8.08 14.73
C LYS A 283 11.18 -7.25 15.11
N ASN A 284 10.14 -7.91 15.59
CA ASN A 284 8.84 -7.32 15.95
C ASN A 284 8.10 -6.65 14.77
N LYS A 285 8.38 -7.07 13.55
CA LYS A 285 7.69 -6.69 12.31
C LYS A 285 7.11 -7.93 11.65
N ILE A 286 6.28 -7.74 10.63
CA ILE A 286 5.57 -8.83 9.96
C ILE A 286 5.98 -8.92 8.49
N ILE A 287 6.18 -10.15 8.06
CA ILE A 287 6.39 -10.55 6.68
C ILE A 287 5.30 -11.57 6.33
N ALA A 288 4.46 -11.28 5.33
CA ALA A 288 3.61 -12.27 4.66
C ALA A 288 4.24 -12.57 3.30
N TYR A 289 4.82 -13.74 3.13
CA TYR A 289 5.64 -14.06 1.96
C TYR A 289 4.86 -14.17 0.66
N SER A 290 3.62 -14.67 0.69
CA SER A 290 2.68 -14.61 -0.42
C SER A 290 1.24 -14.66 0.06
N LEU A 291 0.42 -13.73 -0.43
CA LEU A 291 -1.01 -13.72 -0.17
C LEU A 291 -1.78 -14.63 -1.15
N GLY A 292 -1.10 -15.23 -2.13
CA GLY A 292 -1.71 -16.02 -3.21
C GLY A 292 -2.48 -15.17 -4.21
N ASN A 293 -3.27 -15.82 -5.05
CA ASN A 293 -4.21 -15.13 -5.93
C ASN A 293 -5.38 -14.53 -5.13
N PHE A 294 -6.05 -13.50 -5.67
CA PHE A 294 -7.28 -12.98 -5.08
C PHE A 294 -8.39 -12.85 -6.12
N CYS A 295 -8.46 -11.76 -6.88
CA CYS A 295 -9.36 -11.65 -8.03
C CYS A 295 -8.55 -12.00 -9.30
N PHE A 296 -8.50 -13.28 -9.65
CA PHE A 296 -7.49 -13.81 -10.54
C PHE A 296 -8.03 -14.29 -11.88
N GLY A 297 -7.87 -13.48 -12.94
CA GLY A 297 -8.25 -13.80 -14.32
C GLY A 297 -7.21 -14.57 -15.13
N GLY A 298 -6.05 -14.90 -14.54
CA GLY A 298 -4.95 -15.58 -15.24
C GLY A 298 -5.18 -17.09 -15.49
N ASN A 299 -6.18 -17.68 -14.85
CA ASN A 299 -6.56 -19.09 -15.04
C ASN A 299 -8.04 -19.29 -14.71
N SER A 300 -8.79 -19.93 -15.63
CA SER A 300 -10.21 -20.20 -15.46
C SER A 300 -10.51 -21.32 -14.45
N ASN A 301 -9.53 -22.12 -14.06
CA ASN A 301 -9.70 -23.14 -13.04
C ASN A 301 -8.36 -23.55 -12.39
N PRO A 302 -7.70 -22.68 -11.62
CA PRO A 302 -6.47 -23.05 -10.91
C PRO A 302 -6.74 -24.19 -9.94
N SER A 303 -5.76 -25.06 -9.75
CA SER A 303 -5.84 -26.20 -8.85
C SER A 303 -5.93 -25.79 -7.38
N ASP A 304 -5.19 -24.74 -7.00
CA ASP A 304 -5.28 -24.11 -5.69
C ASP A 304 -6.10 -22.81 -5.79
N LYS A 305 -7.18 -22.76 -5.03
CA LYS A 305 -8.08 -21.61 -4.93
C LYS A 305 -7.98 -20.94 -3.56
N THR A 306 -7.03 -21.37 -2.72
CA THR A 306 -6.88 -20.80 -1.38
C THR A 306 -6.21 -19.44 -1.41
N THR A 307 -6.76 -18.52 -0.64
CA THR A 307 -6.22 -17.17 -0.46
C THR A 307 -6.73 -16.61 0.87
N PHE A 308 -6.27 -15.43 1.23
CA PHE A 308 -6.76 -14.77 2.43
C PHE A 308 -6.70 -13.24 2.32
N ILE A 309 -7.51 -12.57 3.12
CA ILE A 309 -7.33 -11.16 3.42
C ILE A 309 -6.40 -11.09 4.63
N PHE A 310 -5.22 -10.51 4.45
CA PHE A 310 -4.33 -10.14 5.55
C PHE A 310 -4.87 -8.86 6.17
N GLN A 311 -5.03 -8.82 7.50
CA GLN A 311 -5.36 -7.60 8.20
C GLN A 311 -4.35 -7.27 9.29
N SER A 312 -3.95 -6.00 9.32
CA SER A 312 -3.10 -5.44 10.38
C SER A 312 -3.80 -4.29 11.08
N ASN A 313 -4.00 -4.44 12.41
CA ASN A 313 -4.47 -3.35 13.27
C ASN A 313 -3.28 -2.66 13.93
N LEU A 314 -2.97 -1.46 13.48
CA LEU A 314 -1.81 -0.68 13.87
C LEU A 314 -2.19 0.28 14.98
N LYS A 315 -1.60 0.12 16.18
CA LYS A 315 -1.87 0.97 17.34
C LYS A 315 -0.78 2.02 17.53
N PHE A 316 -1.22 3.24 17.73
CA PHE A 316 -0.34 4.40 17.93
C PHE A 316 -0.62 5.07 19.25
N VAL A 317 0.45 5.51 19.91
CA VAL A 317 0.40 6.40 21.09
C VAL A 317 1.24 7.62 20.75
N ASN A 318 0.64 8.80 20.79
CA ASN A 318 1.30 10.07 20.44
C ASN A 318 2.02 9.99 19.07
N ASN A 319 1.32 9.49 18.04
CA ASN A 319 1.79 9.28 16.68
C ASN A 319 2.94 8.26 16.53
N ASN A 320 3.33 7.55 17.58
CA ASN A 320 4.32 6.48 17.51
C ASN A 320 3.63 5.13 17.39
N LEU A 321 4.02 4.32 16.41
CA LEU A 321 3.56 2.95 16.27
C LEU A 321 4.06 2.14 17.48
N THR A 322 3.13 1.60 18.25
CA THR A 322 3.43 0.86 19.48
C THR A 322 3.11 -0.62 19.39
N SER A 323 2.19 -1.00 18.49
CA SER A 323 1.81 -2.40 18.30
C SER A 323 1.33 -2.64 16.88
N ILE A 324 1.64 -3.83 16.36
CA ILE A 324 1.16 -4.38 15.09
C ILE A 324 0.29 -5.58 15.43
N GLY A 325 -1.03 -5.45 15.24
CA GLY A 325 -1.97 -6.55 15.31
C GLY A 325 -2.02 -7.27 13.97
N VAL A 326 -2.06 -8.60 13.97
CA VAL A 326 -2.15 -9.43 12.77
C VAL A 326 -3.28 -10.41 12.89
N ARG A 327 -4.10 -10.52 11.85
CA ARG A 327 -5.05 -11.62 11.66
C ARG A 327 -5.18 -11.97 10.18
N VAL A 328 -5.70 -13.16 9.93
CA VAL A 328 -5.95 -13.68 8.58
C VAL A 328 -7.43 -14.03 8.45
N ILE A 329 -8.07 -13.55 7.40
CA ILE A 329 -9.44 -13.92 7.06
C ILE A 329 -9.39 -14.87 5.87
N PRO A 330 -9.62 -16.18 6.09
CA PRO A 330 -9.55 -17.19 5.03
C PRO A 330 -10.57 -16.96 3.92
N CYS A 331 -10.10 -17.04 2.68
CA CYS A 331 -10.89 -16.87 1.47
C CYS A 331 -10.57 -17.95 0.43
N SER A 332 -11.46 -18.10 -0.54
CA SER A 332 -11.20 -18.71 -1.84
C SER A 332 -11.25 -17.63 -2.91
N ILE A 333 -10.50 -17.77 -3.99
CA ILE A 333 -10.55 -16.89 -5.17
C ILE A 333 -11.86 -16.99 -5.94
N SER A 334 -12.68 -17.96 -5.61
CA SER A 334 -13.92 -18.30 -6.31
C SER A 334 -15.03 -18.63 -5.32
N SER A 335 -16.27 -18.29 -5.66
CA SER A 335 -17.46 -18.67 -4.87
C SER A 335 -17.93 -20.10 -5.11
N VAL A 336 -17.33 -20.78 -6.11
CA VAL A 336 -17.62 -22.18 -6.47
C VAL A 336 -16.32 -22.98 -6.52
N ASN A 337 -16.42 -24.32 -6.35
CA ASN A 337 -15.24 -25.20 -6.27
C ASN A 337 -14.82 -25.80 -7.63
N TYR A 338 -15.75 -25.93 -8.58
CA TYR A 338 -15.54 -26.62 -9.85
C TYR A 338 -14.90 -25.74 -10.96
N THR A 339 -14.85 -24.45 -10.78
CA THR A 339 -14.25 -23.48 -11.70
C THR A 339 -13.77 -22.25 -10.93
N ASN A 340 -13.21 -21.26 -11.63
CA ASN A 340 -12.96 -19.94 -11.10
C ASN A 340 -14.03 -18.98 -11.64
N ASP A 341 -14.90 -18.48 -10.76
CA ASP A 341 -15.90 -17.48 -11.11
C ASP A 341 -15.41 -16.04 -10.85
N TYR A 342 -14.12 -15.90 -10.47
CA TYR A 342 -13.45 -14.61 -10.26
C TYR A 342 -14.04 -13.76 -9.13
N CYS A 343 -14.75 -14.39 -8.20
CA CYS A 343 -15.41 -13.72 -7.08
C CYS A 343 -14.84 -14.24 -5.74
N PRO A 344 -13.78 -13.62 -5.21
CA PRO A 344 -13.22 -13.99 -3.92
C PRO A 344 -14.30 -14.06 -2.84
N THR A 345 -14.29 -15.14 -2.08
CA THR A 345 -15.36 -15.47 -1.14
C THR A 345 -14.79 -15.93 0.20
N LEU A 346 -15.39 -15.50 1.30
CA LEU A 346 -15.01 -15.90 2.64
C LEU A 346 -15.21 -17.40 2.84
N LEU A 347 -14.21 -18.07 3.39
CA LEU A 347 -14.33 -19.48 3.79
C LEU A 347 -14.97 -19.60 5.16
N ALA A 348 -15.78 -20.65 5.32
CA ALA A 348 -16.46 -20.99 6.57
C ALA A 348 -16.18 -22.44 6.97
N SER A 349 -16.56 -22.82 8.19
CA SER A 349 -16.52 -24.19 8.69
C SER A 349 -15.17 -24.88 8.47
N ASN A 350 -15.17 -26.10 8.00
CA ASN A 350 -13.94 -26.91 7.79
C ASN A 350 -12.97 -26.29 6.78
N ALA A 351 -13.46 -25.62 5.73
CA ALA A 351 -12.58 -24.97 4.75
C ALA A 351 -11.75 -23.85 5.39
N LYS A 352 -12.36 -23.03 6.26
CA LYS A 352 -11.65 -22.03 7.06
C LYS A 352 -10.59 -22.66 7.97
N VAL A 353 -10.96 -23.71 8.71
CA VAL A 353 -10.04 -24.41 9.63
C VAL A 353 -8.86 -25.00 8.87
N ASN A 354 -9.13 -25.64 7.73
CA ASN A 354 -8.09 -26.27 6.90
C ASN A 354 -7.10 -25.24 6.37
N LEU A 355 -7.57 -24.08 5.89
CA LEU A 355 -6.68 -23.02 5.41
C LEU A 355 -5.82 -22.49 6.55
N LEU A 356 -6.39 -22.16 7.72
CA LEU A 356 -5.63 -21.68 8.87
C LEU A 356 -4.60 -22.71 9.35
N SER A 357 -4.96 -23.99 9.43
CA SER A 357 -4.03 -25.05 9.77
C SER A 357 -2.88 -25.17 8.76
N ASN A 358 -3.19 -25.09 7.46
CA ASN A 358 -2.16 -25.10 6.41
C ASN A 358 -1.25 -23.87 6.50
N LEU A 359 -1.80 -22.68 6.69
CA LEU A 359 -1.00 -21.45 6.80
C LEU A 359 -0.11 -21.47 8.04
N ASN A 360 -0.58 -22.00 9.19
CA ASN A 360 0.24 -22.20 10.38
C ASN A 360 1.39 -23.17 10.10
N ARG A 361 1.14 -24.26 9.38
CA ARG A 361 2.18 -25.22 8.97
C ARG A 361 3.24 -24.60 8.05
N LEU A 362 2.85 -23.63 7.21
CA LEU A 362 3.76 -22.90 6.32
C LEU A 362 4.52 -21.76 7.04
N SER A 363 4.18 -21.45 8.29
CA SER A 363 4.60 -20.25 9.02
C SER A 363 5.47 -20.59 10.24
N ASP A 364 6.50 -21.41 10.06
CA ASP A 364 7.35 -21.91 11.14
C ASP A 364 7.96 -20.80 12.03
N ASN A 365 8.15 -19.59 11.49
CA ASN A 365 8.76 -18.46 12.17
C ASN A 365 7.75 -17.34 12.54
N ALA A 366 6.46 -17.63 12.57
CA ALA A 366 5.46 -16.64 12.98
C ALA A 366 5.62 -16.23 14.46
N GLY A 367 6.01 -17.17 15.32
CA GLY A 367 6.13 -16.94 16.75
C GLY A 367 4.77 -16.82 17.48
N PHE A 368 3.66 -17.04 16.76
CA PHE A 368 2.28 -17.03 17.26
C PHE A 368 1.39 -17.89 16.37
N GLU A 369 0.23 -18.28 16.89
CA GLU A 369 -0.79 -18.99 16.10
C GLU A 369 -1.54 -17.99 15.18
N ILE A 370 -1.47 -18.25 13.88
CA ILE A 370 -2.20 -17.47 12.88
C ILE A 370 -3.67 -17.85 12.90
N SER A 371 -4.54 -16.87 13.11
CA SER A 371 -5.98 -17.07 13.20
C SER A 371 -6.77 -15.87 12.64
N ASP A 372 -8.10 -15.96 12.69
CA ASP A 372 -9.00 -14.83 12.36
C ASP A 372 -9.21 -13.84 13.52
N LYS A 373 -8.48 -14.04 14.64
CA LYS A 373 -8.41 -13.10 15.75
C LYS A 373 -7.07 -12.37 15.73
N PHE A 374 -7.05 -11.13 16.17
CA PHE A 374 -5.80 -10.37 16.22
C PHE A 374 -4.85 -10.91 17.29
N PHE A 375 -3.63 -11.23 16.86
CA PHE A 375 -2.46 -11.33 17.70
C PHE A 375 -1.69 -10.01 17.62
N TYR A 376 -1.18 -9.49 18.75
CA TYR A 376 -0.52 -8.19 18.81
C TYR A 376 0.97 -8.31 19.15
N ILE A 377 1.80 -7.68 18.33
CA ILE A 377 3.26 -7.62 18.48
C ILE A 377 3.62 -6.21 18.93
N ASN A 378 4.29 -6.09 20.07
CA ASN A 378 4.79 -4.81 20.56
C ASN A 378 6.02 -4.37 19.75
N THR A 379 5.97 -3.15 19.18
CA THR A 379 7.06 -2.62 18.33
C THR A 379 8.19 -1.98 19.14
N LYS A 380 7.96 -1.61 20.40
CA LYS A 380 9.01 -1.12 21.31
C LYS A 380 9.80 -2.31 21.83
N LYS A 381 11.14 -2.23 21.80
CA LYS A 381 11.97 -3.11 22.62
C LYS A 381 11.56 -2.90 24.07
N THR A 382 11.13 -3.95 24.75
CA THR A 382 11.08 -3.94 26.20
C THR A 382 12.53 -3.75 26.64
N SER A 383 12.88 -2.57 27.15
CA SER A 383 14.13 -2.43 27.90
C SER A 383 13.98 -3.33 29.12
N ILE A 384 14.56 -4.52 29.04
CA ILE A 384 14.79 -5.34 30.22
C ILE A 384 15.84 -4.55 31.00
N ASN A 385 15.40 -3.88 32.09
CA ASN A 385 16.26 -3.31 33.11
C ASN A 385 16.97 -4.44 33.85
#